data_6f168b2a3ef99f967cd6084ce177b210
#
_entry.id   6f168b2a3ef99f967cd6084ce177b210
#
_cell.length_a   1.000
_cell.length_b   1.000
_cell.length_c   1.000
_cell.angle_alpha   90.00
_cell.angle_beta   90.00
_cell.angle_gamma   90.00
#
_symmetry.space_group_name_H-M   'P 1'
#
loop_
_entity.id
_entity.type
_entity.pdbx_description
1 polymer ?
#
loop_
_entity_poly.entity_id
_entity_poly.type
_entity_poly.pdbx_seq_one_letter_code
_entity_poly.pdbx_strand_id
1 'polypeptide(L)'
;MYLIDTYDVIVVGAGHAGCEAALASARLGCKTLLTTISLENVAMMPCNPAIGGPGKSHLVKEIDALGGEMGIAADKTAIQMRMLNLGKGPAVYALRAQSDKNAYHRYMKQVVENTDNLDLKQVQ
;
A
#
# COMPACT_ATOMS: atom_id res chain seq x y z
N MET A 1 -23.61 -24.00 -16.15
CA MET A 1 -23.43 -23.73 -14.69
C MET A 1 -22.39 -22.62 -14.56
N TYR A 2 -22.80 -21.43 -14.17
CA TYR A 2 -21.85 -20.35 -13.90
C TYR A 2 -21.30 -20.57 -12.48
N LEU A 3 -19.98 -20.80 -12.36
CA LEU A 3 -19.32 -20.80 -11.06
C LEU A 3 -19.22 -19.33 -10.63
N ILE A 4 -20.03 -18.96 -9.64
CA ILE A 4 -19.95 -17.65 -8.99
C ILE A 4 -18.99 -17.81 -7.81
N ASP A 5 -17.82 -17.24 -7.90
CA ASP A 5 -16.95 -17.11 -6.74
C ASP A 5 -17.61 -16.20 -5.71
N THR A 6 -17.59 -16.64 -4.46
CA THR A 6 -18.10 -15.84 -3.32
C THR A 6 -16.93 -15.30 -2.52
N TYR A 7 -17.02 -14.04 -2.11
CA TYR A 7 -16.05 -13.36 -1.27
C TYR A 7 -16.72 -12.74 -0.06
N ASP A 8 -16.01 -12.71 1.06
CA ASP A 8 -16.46 -12.02 2.28
C ASP A 8 -16.32 -10.51 2.13
N VAL A 9 -15.24 -10.07 1.45
CA VAL A 9 -14.91 -8.66 1.22
C VAL A 9 -14.51 -8.45 -0.23
N ILE A 10 -15.04 -7.40 -0.83
CA ILE A 10 -14.63 -6.93 -2.17
C ILE A 10 -14.10 -5.50 -2.04
N VAL A 11 -12.87 -5.30 -2.45
CA VAL A 11 -12.21 -3.99 -2.49
C VAL A 11 -12.09 -3.54 -3.95
N VAL A 12 -12.64 -2.38 -4.26
CA VAL A 12 -12.64 -1.82 -5.60
C VAL A 12 -11.58 -0.74 -5.72
N GLY A 13 -10.56 -1.01 -6.54
CA GLY A 13 -9.44 -0.12 -6.80
C GLY A 13 -8.17 -0.50 -6.03
N ALA A 14 -7.10 -0.84 -6.75
CA ALA A 14 -5.82 -1.27 -6.19
C ALA A 14 -4.81 -0.09 -6.05
N GLY A 15 -5.28 1.07 -5.62
CA GLY A 15 -4.41 2.15 -5.13
C GLY A 15 -3.86 1.85 -3.73
N HIS A 16 -3.15 2.80 -3.13
CA HIS A 16 -2.53 2.59 -1.81
C HIS A 16 -3.56 2.17 -0.74
N ALA A 17 -4.68 2.87 -0.65
CA ALA A 17 -5.74 2.55 0.32
C ALA A 17 -6.39 1.18 0.04
N GLY A 18 -6.63 0.85 -1.23
CA GLY A 18 -7.21 -0.43 -1.60
C GLY A 18 -6.29 -1.61 -1.30
N CYS A 19 -4.99 -1.48 -1.57
CA CYS A 19 -4.01 -2.50 -1.20
C CYS A 19 -3.99 -2.75 0.31
N GLU A 20 -3.94 -1.68 1.13
CA GLU A 20 -3.96 -1.80 2.58
C GLU A 20 -5.26 -2.43 3.10
N ALA A 21 -6.42 -2.01 2.58
CA ALA A 21 -7.72 -2.57 2.96
C ALA A 21 -7.83 -4.07 2.61
N ALA A 22 -7.39 -4.45 1.41
CA ALA A 22 -7.43 -5.83 0.96
C ALA A 22 -6.47 -6.72 1.76
N LEU A 23 -5.25 -6.26 2.01
CA LEU A 23 -4.27 -6.97 2.83
C LEU A 23 -4.76 -7.14 4.27
N ALA A 24 -5.34 -6.10 4.87
CA ALA A 24 -5.90 -6.16 6.21
C ALA A 24 -7.03 -7.20 6.30
N SER A 25 -7.98 -7.18 5.37
CA SER A 25 -9.09 -8.13 5.32
C SER A 25 -8.61 -9.57 5.17
N ALA A 26 -7.69 -9.81 4.22
CA ALA A 26 -7.15 -11.14 3.96
C ALA A 26 -6.35 -11.69 5.14
N ARG A 27 -5.55 -10.85 5.80
CA ARG A 27 -4.77 -11.21 7.00
C ARG A 27 -5.65 -11.53 8.21
N LEU A 28 -6.85 -10.97 8.27
CA LEU A 28 -7.87 -11.34 9.26
C LEU A 28 -8.61 -12.64 8.92
N GLY A 29 -8.28 -13.29 7.81
CA GLY A 29 -8.86 -14.56 7.39
C GLY A 29 -10.10 -14.46 6.50
N CYS A 30 -10.49 -13.25 6.08
CA CYS A 30 -11.59 -13.06 5.14
C CYS A 30 -11.17 -13.41 3.71
N LYS A 31 -12.00 -14.17 2.99
CA LYS A 31 -11.80 -14.37 1.55
C LYS A 31 -12.05 -13.04 0.83
N THR A 32 -10.98 -12.43 0.33
CA THR A 32 -10.99 -11.05 -0.17
C THR A 32 -10.73 -11.00 -1.67
N LEU A 33 -11.50 -10.19 -2.38
CA LEU A 33 -11.25 -9.83 -3.78
C LEU A 33 -10.78 -8.38 -3.86
N LEU A 34 -9.63 -8.15 -4.46
CA LEU A 34 -9.16 -6.82 -4.86
C LEU A 34 -9.32 -6.66 -6.38
N THR A 35 -10.07 -5.67 -6.82
CA THR A 35 -10.28 -5.40 -8.23
C THR A 35 -9.51 -4.16 -8.69
N THR A 36 -9.04 -4.17 -9.93
CA THR A 36 -8.35 -3.03 -10.55
C THR A 36 -8.68 -2.96 -12.03
N ILE A 37 -8.63 -1.77 -12.60
CA ILE A 37 -8.76 -1.57 -14.05
C ILE A 37 -7.50 -2.08 -14.78
N SER A 38 -6.33 -2.00 -14.14
CA SER A 38 -5.06 -2.45 -14.72
C SER A 38 -4.14 -3.01 -13.64
N LEU A 39 -3.65 -4.22 -13.86
CA LEU A 39 -2.67 -4.87 -12.97
C LEU A 39 -1.31 -4.14 -12.95
N GLU A 40 -1.02 -3.34 -13.97
CA GLU A 40 0.20 -2.52 -14.04
C GLU A 40 0.13 -1.27 -13.14
N ASN A 41 -1.05 -0.96 -12.60
CA ASN A 41 -1.27 0.24 -11.78
C ASN A 41 -1.47 -0.08 -10.28
N VAL A 42 -1.23 -1.30 -9.86
CA VAL A 42 -1.33 -1.68 -8.44
C VAL A 42 -0.33 -0.88 -7.61
N ALA A 43 -0.83 -0.18 -6.59
CA ALA A 43 -0.04 0.69 -5.70
C ALA A 43 0.84 1.71 -6.45
N MET A 44 0.39 2.17 -7.61
CA MET A 44 1.14 3.13 -8.43
C MET A 44 1.28 4.47 -7.71
N MET A 45 2.47 5.07 -7.83
CA MET A 45 2.75 6.42 -7.36
C MET A 45 2.66 7.40 -8.55
N PRO A 46 1.52 8.07 -8.80
CA PRO A 46 1.34 8.87 -10.03
C PRO A 46 2.14 10.18 -10.02
N CYS A 47 2.44 10.70 -8.84
CA CYS A 47 3.18 11.95 -8.67
C CYS A 47 4.62 11.69 -8.20
N ASN A 48 5.00 12.31 -7.07
CA ASN A 48 6.31 12.12 -6.47
C ASN A 48 6.45 10.71 -5.88
N PRO A 49 7.54 10.02 -6.14
CA PRO A 49 7.80 8.71 -5.56
C PRO A 49 8.26 8.85 -4.11
N ALA A 50 7.38 9.33 -3.24
CA ALA A 50 7.71 9.58 -1.84
C ALA A 50 6.57 9.17 -0.90
N ILE A 51 6.96 8.55 0.21
CA ILE A 51 6.08 8.15 1.31
C ILE A 51 6.41 9.01 2.52
N GLY A 52 5.40 9.53 3.21
CA GLY A 52 5.56 10.34 4.40
C GLY A 52 5.60 11.85 4.13
N GLY A 53 6.26 12.59 5.04
CA GLY A 53 6.26 14.04 5.08
C GLY A 53 5.31 14.60 6.14
N PRO A 54 5.20 15.95 6.28
CA PRO A 54 4.36 16.60 7.28
C PRO A 54 2.90 16.12 7.20
N GLY A 55 2.33 15.71 8.33
CA GLY A 55 0.96 15.20 8.42
C GLY A 55 0.69 13.85 7.75
N LYS A 56 1.69 13.23 7.13
CA LYS A 56 1.57 11.96 6.40
C LYS A 56 2.37 10.83 7.04
N SER A 57 3.59 11.09 7.49
CA SER A 57 4.45 10.08 8.12
C SER A 57 3.84 9.48 9.38
N HIS A 58 3.03 10.23 10.11
CA HIS A 58 2.32 9.75 11.29
C HIS A 58 1.29 8.68 10.90
N LEU A 59 0.51 8.92 9.84
CA LEU A 59 -0.47 7.96 9.32
C LEU A 59 0.20 6.66 8.83
N VAL A 60 1.34 6.77 8.16
CA VAL A 60 2.10 5.59 7.73
C VAL A 60 2.54 4.76 8.93
N LYS A 61 3.03 5.40 10.00
CA LYS A 61 3.42 4.70 11.24
C LYS A 61 2.22 4.07 11.96
N GLU A 62 1.06 4.73 11.96
CA GLU A 62 -0.16 4.18 12.53
C GLU A 62 -0.65 2.95 11.77
N ILE A 63 -0.62 3.01 10.43
CA ILE A 63 -0.93 1.87 9.56
C ILE A 63 0.06 0.72 9.80
N ASP A 64 1.35 1.01 9.88
CA ASP A 64 2.39 0.02 10.17
C ASP A 64 2.19 -0.65 11.53
N ALA A 65 1.86 0.12 12.57
CA ALA A 65 1.55 -0.41 13.90
C ALA A 65 0.32 -1.34 13.93
N LEU A 66 -0.59 -1.19 12.98
CA LEU A 66 -1.76 -2.05 12.78
C LEU A 66 -1.48 -3.25 11.83
N GLY A 67 -0.25 -3.43 11.40
CA GLY A 67 0.15 -4.52 10.51
C GLY A 67 0.00 -4.21 9.02
N GLY A 68 -0.01 -2.92 8.64
CA GLY A 68 -0.04 -2.48 7.24
C GLY A 68 1.28 -2.73 6.50
N GLU A 69 1.26 -2.60 5.21
CA GLU A 69 2.38 -2.94 4.32
C GLU A 69 3.15 -1.72 3.81
N MET A 70 2.53 -0.54 3.78
CA MET A 70 3.12 0.65 3.19
C MET A 70 4.46 1.06 3.82
N GLY A 71 4.58 0.96 5.13
CA GLY A 71 5.82 1.25 5.86
C GLY A 71 6.94 0.29 5.46
N ILE A 72 6.64 -0.99 5.43
CA ILE A 72 7.57 -2.07 5.03
C ILE A 72 8.01 -1.89 3.57
N ALA A 73 7.05 -1.62 2.68
CA ALA A 73 7.33 -1.37 1.27
C ALA A 73 8.20 -0.11 1.08
N ALA A 74 7.94 0.94 1.84
CA ALA A 74 8.77 2.16 1.83
C ALA A 74 10.21 1.87 2.26
N ASP A 75 10.41 1.11 3.34
CA ASP A 75 11.75 0.74 3.82
C ASP A 75 12.53 -0.10 2.80
N LYS A 76 11.86 -1.05 2.14
CA LYS A 76 12.48 -1.93 1.15
C LYS A 76 12.82 -1.25 -0.18
N THR A 77 12.13 -0.17 -0.52
CA THR A 77 12.26 0.50 -1.83
C THR A 77 12.77 1.93 -1.73
N ALA A 78 13.11 2.39 -0.52
CA ALA A 78 13.64 3.72 -0.29
C ALA A 78 14.99 3.90 -0.99
N ILE A 79 15.11 4.98 -1.76
CA ILE A 79 16.37 5.47 -2.30
C ILE A 79 17.02 6.43 -1.30
N GLN A 80 16.18 7.21 -0.59
CA GLN A 80 16.62 8.19 0.39
C GLN A 80 15.58 8.32 1.50
N MET A 81 16.05 8.35 2.74
CA MET A 81 15.25 8.74 3.90
C MET A 81 15.73 10.09 4.42
N ARG A 82 14.82 11.02 4.66
CA ARG A 82 15.14 12.37 5.12
C ARG A 82 14.14 12.85 6.17
N MET A 83 14.67 13.42 7.25
CA MET A 83 13.87 14.18 8.20
C MET A 83 13.64 15.59 7.65
N LEU A 84 12.38 16.01 7.56
CA LEU A 84 11.97 17.33 7.11
C LEU A 84 11.77 18.27 8.30
N ASN A 85 11.85 19.56 8.04
CA ASN A 85 11.55 20.65 8.98
C ASN A 85 12.48 20.76 10.20
N LEU A 86 13.70 20.26 10.11
CA LEU A 86 14.67 20.31 11.22
C LEU A 86 14.91 21.72 11.78
N GLY A 87 14.78 22.76 10.96
CA GLY A 87 14.92 24.16 11.37
C GLY A 87 13.63 24.80 11.94
N LYS A 88 12.51 24.04 11.97
CA LYS A 88 11.19 24.59 12.37
C LYS A 88 10.72 24.11 13.76
N GLY A 89 11.50 23.29 14.42
CA GLY A 89 11.20 22.72 15.72
C GLY A 89 10.59 21.31 15.68
N PRO A 90 10.68 20.59 16.81
CA PRO A 90 10.36 19.15 16.86
C PRO A 90 8.88 18.82 16.59
N ALA A 91 7.97 19.75 16.84
CA ALA A 91 6.53 19.53 16.63
C ALA A 91 6.16 19.29 15.15
N VAL A 92 7.01 19.71 14.21
CA VAL A 92 6.78 19.55 12.77
C VAL A 92 7.82 18.66 12.08
N TYR A 93 8.63 17.94 12.85
CA TYR A 93 9.53 16.93 12.29
C TYR A 93 8.72 15.84 11.61
N ALA A 94 9.11 15.52 10.37
CA ALA A 94 8.41 14.52 9.60
C ALA A 94 9.41 13.72 8.75
N LEU A 95 9.34 12.40 8.87
CA LEU A 95 10.13 11.50 8.04
C LEU A 95 9.53 11.42 6.63
N ARG A 96 10.38 11.48 5.63
CA ARG A 96 10.00 11.26 4.23
C ARG A 96 10.96 10.28 3.59
N ALA A 97 10.42 9.20 3.05
CA ALA A 97 11.13 8.25 2.21
C ALA A 97 10.90 8.62 0.74
N GLN A 98 11.96 8.81 -0.02
CA GLN A 98 11.91 8.82 -1.47
C GLN A 98 12.14 7.39 -1.94
N SER A 99 11.22 6.84 -2.72
CA SER A 99 11.22 5.45 -3.14
C SER A 99 11.48 5.30 -4.64
N ASP A 100 12.05 4.17 -5.03
CA ASP A 100 12.00 3.74 -6.43
C ASP A 100 10.55 3.36 -6.77
N LYS A 101 9.95 4.11 -7.70
CA LYS A 101 8.55 3.97 -8.11
C LYS A 101 8.22 2.56 -8.62
N ASN A 102 9.11 2.02 -9.45
CA ASN A 102 8.93 0.71 -10.06
C ASN A 102 9.20 -0.42 -9.06
N ALA A 103 10.20 -0.25 -8.20
CA ALA A 103 10.47 -1.21 -7.13
C ALA A 103 9.30 -1.28 -6.13
N TYR A 104 8.73 -0.13 -5.74
CA TYR A 104 7.57 -0.06 -4.85
C TYR A 104 6.34 -0.75 -5.46
N HIS A 105 6.01 -0.43 -6.71
CA HIS A 105 4.91 -1.08 -7.43
C HIS A 105 5.10 -2.60 -7.50
N ARG A 106 6.27 -3.08 -7.94
CA ARG A 106 6.56 -4.51 -8.04
C ARG A 106 6.47 -5.20 -6.69
N TYR A 107 7.03 -4.60 -5.66
CA TYR A 107 6.97 -5.13 -4.30
C TYR A 107 5.52 -5.27 -3.81
N MET A 108 4.73 -4.20 -3.88
CA MET A 108 3.34 -4.22 -3.45
C MET A 108 2.48 -5.19 -4.25
N LYS A 109 2.66 -5.25 -5.57
CA LYS A 109 1.98 -6.21 -6.43
C LYS A 109 2.30 -7.65 -6.00
N GLN A 110 3.58 -7.96 -5.78
CA GLN A 110 4.02 -9.28 -5.31
C GLN A 110 3.43 -9.64 -3.94
N VAL A 111 3.37 -8.69 -3.01
CA VAL A 111 2.75 -8.92 -1.69
C VAL A 111 1.27 -9.24 -1.85
N VAL A 112 0.53 -8.46 -2.64
CA VAL A 112 -0.89 -8.69 -2.89
C VAL A 112 -1.14 -10.05 -3.54
N GLU A 113 -0.36 -10.42 -4.56
CA GLU A 113 -0.50 -11.69 -5.29
C GLU A 113 -0.12 -12.93 -4.45
N ASN A 114 0.76 -12.77 -3.45
CA ASN A 114 1.21 -13.89 -2.61
C ASN A 114 0.54 -13.93 -1.22
N THR A 115 -0.42 -13.06 -0.95
CA THR A 115 -1.14 -13.06 0.33
C THR A 115 -2.27 -14.09 0.29
N ASP A 116 -2.30 -14.99 1.26
CA ASP A 116 -3.38 -15.97 1.41
C ASP A 116 -4.74 -15.26 1.55
N ASN A 117 -5.79 -15.89 1.06
CA ASN A 117 -7.17 -15.37 1.06
C ASN A 117 -7.38 -14.09 0.24
N LEU A 118 -6.43 -13.69 -0.60
CA LEU A 118 -6.53 -12.48 -1.42
C LEU A 118 -6.42 -12.82 -2.91
N ASP A 119 -7.48 -12.54 -3.64
CA ASP A 119 -7.50 -12.63 -5.10
C ASP A 119 -7.40 -11.23 -5.71
N LEU A 120 -6.46 -11.05 -6.64
CA LEU A 120 -6.34 -9.83 -7.43
C LEU A 120 -6.90 -10.06 -8.85
N LYS A 121 -7.90 -9.29 -9.25
CA LYS A 121 -8.52 -9.43 -10.58
C LYS A 121 -8.59 -8.09 -11.32
N GLN A 122 -8.22 -8.13 -12.59
CA GLN A 122 -8.47 -7.02 -13.50
C GLN A 122 -9.90 -7.10 -14.00
N VAL A 123 -10.64 -6.01 -13.85
CA VAL A 123 -12.04 -5.89 -14.25
C VAL A 123 -12.27 -4.54 -14.93
N GLN A 124 -13.19 -4.50 -15.87
CA GLN A 124 -13.65 -3.27 -16.56
C GLN A 124 -15.12 -3.02 -16.23
#